data_fd13c4d32e1d8cd7896bc43a8348fa24
#
_entry.id   fd13c4d32e1d8cd7896bc43a8348fa24
#
_cell.length_a   1.000
_cell.length_b   1.000
_cell.length_c   1.000
_cell.angle_alpha   90.00
_cell.angle_beta   90.00
_cell.angle_gamma   90.00
#
_symmetry.space_group_name_H-M   'P 1'
#
loop_
_entity.id
_entity.type
_entity.pdbx_description
1 polymer ?
#
loop_
_entity_poly.entity_id
_entity_poly.type
_entity_poly.pdbx_seq_one_letter_code
_entity_poly.pdbx_strand_id
1 'polypeptide(L)'
;MKIYDWHAGPYPARVRIALAEKGLRSRVQFVSVNLRKGEHKTPEFLAKNYSGTLPVLELEDGTFIAECTAITEYLDTLDGASTLTGRTAREKGLIHMMSKRAELELLDAISVYFHHATPGLGPHVEIYQNPEWGFRQRDKALKGMHYFDAILKRQPFVTGEVFSMADITVIGGLIFAGLVELPMPQECAALQAWYARMQERPSVKNRVTMSVPLKASV
;
A
#
# COMPACT_ATOMS: atom_id res chain seq x y z
N MET A 1 -0.06 -20.37 -1.19
CA MET A 1 0.67 -19.14 -1.59
C MET A 1 1.42 -18.56 -0.40
N LYS A 2 2.51 -17.80 -0.61
CA LYS A 2 3.22 -17.06 0.46
C LYS A 2 3.28 -15.58 0.11
N ILE A 3 3.26 -14.71 1.12
CA ILE A 3 3.49 -13.27 0.95
C ILE A 3 4.69 -12.88 1.80
N TYR A 4 5.73 -12.40 1.15
CA TYR A 4 6.87 -11.76 1.79
C TYR A 4 6.46 -10.34 2.19
N ASP A 5 6.56 -10.06 3.47
CA ASP A 5 5.89 -8.92 4.11
C ASP A 5 6.76 -8.28 5.18
N TRP A 6 6.53 -7.00 5.43
CA TRP A 6 6.96 -6.32 6.63
C TRP A 6 5.75 -5.66 7.28
N HIS A 7 5.38 -6.11 8.47
CA HIS A 7 4.12 -5.77 9.16
C HIS A 7 3.86 -4.26 9.31
N ALA A 8 4.93 -3.44 9.47
CA ALA A 8 4.82 -1.98 9.56
C ALA A 8 4.79 -1.27 8.20
N GLY A 9 5.02 -2.01 7.10
CA GLY A 9 5.18 -1.42 5.77
C GLY A 9 3.85 -0.91 5.19
N PRO A 10 3.81 0.34 4.67
CA PRO A 10 2.61 0.90 4.04
C PRO A 10 2.26 0.22 2.71
N TYR A 11 3.26 -0.17 1.91
CA TYR A 11 3.04 -0.94 0.68
C TYR A 11 2.48 -2.33 0.99
N PRO A 12 3.08 -3.15 1.89
CA PRO A 12 2.48 -4.42 2.30
C PRO A 12 1.08 -4.29 2.89
N ALA A 13 0.77 -3.19 3.59
CA ALA A 13 -0.58 -2.94 4.12
C ALA A 13 -1.65 -2.95 3.01
N ARG A 14 -1.34 -2.48 1.80
CA ARG A 14 -2.26 -2.51 0.65
C ARG A 14 -2.68 -3.93 0.32
N VAL A 15 -1.72 -4.85 0.24
CA VAL A 15 -2.00 -6.26 -0.08
C VAL A 15 -2.75 -6.94 1.08
N ARG A 16 -2.41 -6.63 2.32
CA ARG A 16 -3.17 -7.15 3.48
C ARG A 16 -4.63 -6.71 3.48
N ILE A 17 -4.89 -5.43 3.14
CA ILE A 17 -6.26 -4.91 3.00
C ILE A 17 -7.00 -5.65 1.87
N ALA A 18 -6.37 -5.78 0.69
CA ALA A 18 -6.96 -6.50 -0.43
C ALA A 18 -7.30 -7.97 -0.09
N LEU A 19 -6.39 -8.69 0.57
CA LEU A 19 -6.63 -10.05 1.07
C LEU A 19 -7.83 -10.13 2.01
N ALA A 20 -7.98 -9.15 2.90
CA ALA A 20 -9.10 -9.11 3.83
C ALA A 20 -10.42 -8.83 3.14
N GLU A 21 -10.44 -7.88 2.20
CA GLU A 21 -11.63 -7.58 1.39
C GLU A 21 -12.10 -8.79 0.57
N LYS A 22 -11.15 -9.62 0.14
CA LYS A 22 -11.44 -10.83 -0.64
C LYS A 22 -11.64 -12.09 0.22
N GLY A 23 -11.51 -12.00 1.56
CA GLY A 23 -11.62 -13.16 2.44
C GLY A 23 -10.51 -14.20 2.24
N LEU A 24 -9.37 -13.82 1.68
CA LEU A 24 -8.29 -14.74 1.24
C LEU A 24 -7.19 -14.94 2.30
N ARG A 25 -7.36 -14.40 3.52
CA ARG A 25 -6.33 -14.47 4.57
C ARG A 25 -5.84 -15.88 4.88
N SER A 26 -6.75 -16.86 4.91
CA SER A 26 -6.44 -18.27 5.20
C SER A 26 -5.69 -18.98 4.07
N ARG A 27 -5.68 -18.42 2.87
CA ARG A 27 -5.02 -19.00 1.68
C ARG A 27 -3.54 -18.59 1.54
N VAL A 28 -3.05 -17.73 2.43
CA VAL A 28 -1.69 -17.22 2.38
C VAL A 28 -0.94 -17.40 3.69
N GLN A 29 0.34 -17.75 3.58
CA GLN A 29 1.31 -17.73 4.65
C GLN A 29 2.11 -16.43 4.55
N PHE A 30 2.25 -15.69 5.65
CA PHE A 30 3.13 -14.52 5.68
C PHE A 30 4.56 -14.91 6.06
N VAL A 31 5.53 -14.41 5.30
CA VAL A 31 6.96 -14.55 5.54
C VAL A 31 7.51 -13.17 5.87
N SER A 32 7.97 -12.98 7.10
CA SER A 32 8.52 -11.70 7.55
C SER A 32 9.88 -11.44 6.91
N VAL A 33 10.09 -10.22 6.37
CA VAL A 33 11.36 -9.75 5.82
C VAL A 33 11.73 -8.45 6.52
N ASN A 34 12.85 -8.43 7.22
CA ASN A 34 13.28 -7.28 8.00
C ASN A 34 14.03 -6.25 7.13
N LEU A 35 13.33 -5.17 6.75
CA LEU A 35 13.92 -4.11 5.93
C LEU A 35 15.08 -3.40 6.63
N ARG A 36 15.01 -3.19 7.95
CA ARG A 36 16.09 -2.53 8.71
C ARG A 36 17.36 -3.36 8.80
N LYS A 37 17.26 -4.69 8.67
CA LYS A 37 18.41 -5.60 8.57
C LYS A 37 18.91 -5.79 7.14
N GLY A 38 18.27 -5.16 6.15
CA GLY A 38 18.64 -5.30 4.75
C GLY A 38 18.28 -6.66 4.13
N GLU A 39 17.43 -7.47 4.77
CA GLU A 39 17.06 -8.81 4.28
C GLU A 39 16.48 -8.80 2.86
N HIS A 40 15.82 -7.69 2.47
CA HIS A 40 15.30 -7.45 1.12
C HIS A 40 16.40 -7.17 0.06
N LYS A 41 17.65 -7.00 0.47
CA LYS A 41 18.79 -6.74 -0.42
C LYS A 41 19.74 -7.94 -0.53
N THR A 42 19.40 -9.06 0.11
CA THR A 42 20.19 -10.30 -0.04
C THR A 42 20.00 -10.90 -1.43
N PRO A 43 21.01 -11.64 -1.97
CA PRO A 43 20.89 -12.32 -3.26
C PRO A 43 19.67 -13.24 -3.34
N GLU A 44 19.34 -13.92 -2.24
CA GLU A 44 18.21 -14.85 -2.14
C GLU A 44 16.88 -14.12 -2.27
N PHE A 45 16.76 -12.89 -1.76
CA PHE A 45 15.55 -12.10 -1.92
C PHE A 45 15.51 -11.43 -3.29
N LEU A 46 16.63 -10.92 -3.78
CA LEU A 46 16.72 -10.30 -5.11
C LEU A 46 16.40 -11.29 -6.24
N ALA A 47 16.64 -12.59 -6.05
CA ALA A 47 16.18 -13.63 -6.98
C ALA A 47 14.66 -13.77 -7.04
N LYS A 48 13.91 -13.33 -6.00
CA LYS A 48 12.45 -13.32 -5.96
C LYS A 48 11.87 -12.02 -6.51
N ASN A 49 12.54 -10.92 -6.23
CA ASN A 49 12.18 -9.58 -6.71
C ASN A 49 13.44 -8.73 -6.88
N TYR A 50 13.84 -8.50 -8.12
CA TYR A 50 15.08 -7.79 -8.48
C TYR A 50 15.15 -6.37 -7.91
N SER A 51 14.01 -5.72 -7.68
CA SER A 51 13.94 -4.37 -7.10
C SER A 51 14.28 -4.37 -5.59
N GLY A 52 14.21 -5.53 -4.94
CA GLY A 52 14.41 -5.65 -3.50
C GLY A 52 13.38 -4.83 -2.73
N THR A 53 12.12 -4.90 -3.10
CA THR A 53 10.99 -4.21 -2.45
C THR A 53 9.95 -5.20 -1.95
N LEU A 54 9.10 -4.75 -1.04
CA LEU A 54 7.98 -5.52 -0.48
C LEU A 54 6.64 -4.84 -0.81
N PRO A 55 5.56 -5.61 -0.93
CA PRO A 55 5.44 -7.06 -0.79
C PRO A 55 5.80 -7.85 -2.04
N VAL A 56 5.97 -9.18 -1.88
CA VAL A 56 6.09 -10.14 -2.98
C VAL A 56 5.16 -11.31 -2.71
N LEU A 57 4.41 -11.74 -3.70
CA LEU A 57 3.58 -12.93 -3.66
C LEU A 57 4.30 -14.09 -4.36
N GLU A 58 4.44 -15.23 -3.67
CA GLU A 58 4.91 -16.50 -4.22
C GLU A 58 3.71 -17.43 -4.42
N LEU A 59 3.51 -17.88 -5.64
CA LEU A 59 2.47 -18.85 -6.01
C LEU A 59 2.91 -20.28 -5.68
N GLU A 60 2.00 -21.24 -5.81
CA GLU A 60 2.26 -22.65 -5.49
C GLU A 60 3.23 -23.31 -6.49
N ASP A 61 3.27 -22.81 -7.71
CA ASP A 61 4.21 -23.26 -8.77
C ASP A 61 5.59 -22.59 -8.70
N GLY A 62 5.83 -21.73 -7.69
CA GLY A 62 7.08 -21.02 -7.51
C GLY A 62 7.19 -19.69 -8.27
N THR A 63 6.14 -19.28 -8.99
CA THR A 63 6.09 -17.96 -9.66
C THR A 63 6.05 -16.84 -8.63
N PHE A 64 6.82 -15.77 -8.85
CA PHE A 64 6.82 -14.57 -8.04
C PHE A 64 6.10 -13.43 -8.74
N ILE A 65 5.17 -12.77 -8.02
CA ILE A 65 4.50 -11.55 -8.45
C ILE A 65 4.89 -10.45 -7.48
N ALA A 66 5.54 -9.41 -7.97
CA ALA A 66 5.82 -8.19 -7.24
C ALA A 66 4.82 -7.09 -7.64
N GLU A 67 4.96 -5.90 -7.05
CA GLU A 67 4.09 -4.73 -7.20
C GLU A 67 2.67 -4.92 -6.62
N CYS A 68 2.30 -4.03 -5.69
CA CYS A 68 1.02 -4.11 -4.99
C CYS A 68 -0.19 -4.16 -5.92
N THR A 69 -0.14 -3.42 -7.03
CA THR A 69 -1.20 -3.37 -8.03
C THR A 69 -1.36 -4.72 -8.72
N ALA A 70 -0.24 -5.34 -9.16
CA ALA A 70 -0.25 -6.65 -9.81
C ALA A 70 -0.70 -7.76 -8.86
N ILE A 71 -0.22 -7.72 -7.60
CA ILE A 71 -0.66 -8.67 -6.57
C ILE A 71 -2.17 -8.51 -6.30
N THR A 72 -2.67 -7.28 -6.18
CA THR A 72 -4.09 -7.02 -5.94
C THR A 72 -4.95 -7.52 -7.11
N GLU A 73 -4.52 -7.29 -8.35
CA GLU A 73 -5.20 -7.76 -9.56
C GLU A 73 -5.30 -9.30 -9.56
N TYR A 74 -4.19 -9.98 -9.27
CA TYR A 74 -4.17 -11.44 -9.17
C TYR A 74 -5.14 -11.94 -8.09
N LEU A 75 -5.07 -11.38 -6.87
CA LEU A 75 -5.92 -11.79 -5.76
C LEU A 75 -7.41 -11.52 -6.02
N ASP A 76 -7.72 -10.39 -6.65
CA ASP A 76 -9.10 -9.98 -6.91
C ASP A 76 -9.81 -10.86 -7.95
N THR A 77 -9.04 -11.52 -8.82
CA THR A 77 -9.58 -12.39 -9.87
C THR A 77 -9.72 -13.85 -9.46
N LEU A 78 -9.15 -14.27 -8.31
CA LEU A 78 -9.11 -15.68 -7.89
C LEU A 78 -10.48 -16.33 -7.66
N ASP A 79 -11.49 -15.55 -7.35
CA ASP A 79 -12.87 -16.01 -7.15
C ASP A 79 -13.80 -15.69 -8.32
N GLY A 80 -13.24 -15.17 -9.43
CA GLY A 80 -13.98 -14.76 -10.61
C GLY A 80 -14.77 -13.46 -10.47
N ALA A 81 -14.66 -12.77 -9.32
CA ALA A 81 -15.39 -11.54 -9.05
C ALA A 81 -14.44 -10.36 -8.81
N SER A 82 -14.08 -9.63 -9.87
CA SER A 82 -13.21 -8.46 -9.80
C SER A 82 -13.92 -7.28 -9.12
N THR A 83 -13.91 -7.25 -7.78
CA THR A 83 -14.60 -6.23 -6.97
C THR A 83 -13.73 -5.03 -6.63
N LEU A 84 -12.41 -5.24 -6.55
CA LEU A 84 -11.44 -4.19 -6.19
C LEU A 84 -10.81 -3.52 -7.41
N THR A 85 -10.69 -4.25 -8.53
CA THR A 85 -9.98 -3.80 -9.74
C THR A 85 -10.91 -3.44 -10.90
N GLY A 86 -12.22 -3.67 -10.71
CA GLY A 86 -13.27 -3.28 -11.65
C GLY A 86 -13.80 -4.44 -12.50
N ARG A 87 -15.10 -4.41 -12.76
CA ARG A 87 -15.84 -5.43 -13.53
C ARG A 87 -15.94 -5.08 -15.01
N THR A 88 -16.08 -3.81 -15.32
CA THR A 88 -16.20 -3.30 -16.69
C THR A 88 -14.89 -2.64 -17.13
N ALA A 89 -14.70 -2.50 -18.45
CA ALA A 89 -13.54 -1.80 -19.01
C ALA A 89 -13.44 -0.35 -18.48
N ARG A 90 -14.58 0.34 -18.31
CA ARG A 90 -14.62 1.69 -17.75
C ARG A 90 -14.17 1.72 -16.29
N GLU A 91 -14.69 0.81 -15.45
CA GLU A 91 -14.29 0.71 -14.04
C GLU A 91 -12.81 0.39 -13.91
N LYS A 92 -12.31 -0.60 -14.64
CA LYS A 92 -10.88 -0.96 -14.68
C LYS A 92 -10.02 0.25 -15.03
N GLY A 93 -10.34 0.95 -16.10
CA GLY A 93 -9.59 2.13 -16.52
C GLY A 93 -9.56 3.22 -15.45
N LEU A 94 -10.70 3.54 -14.82
CA LEU A 94 -10.79 4.55 -13.77
C LEU A 94 -10.04 4.13 -12.51
N ILE A 95 -10.20 2.89 -12.05
CA ILE A 95 -9.56 2.38 -10.84
C ILE A 95 -8.04 2.36 -11.03
N HIS A 96 -7.54 1.83 -12.15
CA HIS A 96 -6.11 1.81 -12.42
C HIS A 96 -5.51 3.21 -12.56
N MET A 97 -6.18 4.12 -13.25
CA MET A 97 -5.75 5.52 -13.36
C MET A 97 -5.65 6.18 -11.98
N MET A 98 -6.69 6.03 -11.15
CA MET A 98 -6.71 6.67 -9.82
C MET A 98 -5.76 6.00 -8.84
N SER A 99 -5.59 4.68 -8.91
CA SER A 99 -4.57 3.96 -8.15
C SER A 99 -3.17 4.44 -8.51
N LYS A 100 -2.88 4.61 -9.81
CA LYS A 100 -1.57 5.11 -10.26
C LYS A 100 -1.33 6.56 -9.82
N ARG A 101 -2.35 7.42 -9.86
CA ARG A 101 -2.25 8.77 -9.30
C ARG A 101 -1.97 8.76 -7.80
N ALA A 102 -2.67 7.90 -7.04
CA ALA A 102 -2.45 7.75 -5.61
C ALA A 102 -1.03 7.25 -5.29
N GLU A 103 -0.48 6.36 -6.10
CA GLU A 103 0.93 5.96 -6.00
C GLU A 103 1.85 7.17 -6.23
N LEU A 104 1.80 7.76 -7.40
CA LEU A 104 2.77 8.77 -7.82
C LEU A 104 2.68 10.08 -7.02
N GLU A 105 1.44 10.53 -6.71
CA GLU A 105 1.21 11.85 -6.12
C GLU A 105 1.16 11.82 -4.59
N LEU A 106 0.99 10.64 -3.97
CA LEU A 106 0.88 10.52 -2.53
C LEU A 106 1.86 9.50 -1.96
N LEU A 107 1.66 8.20 -2.24
CA LEU A 107 2.39 7.12 -1.57
C LEU A 107 3.89 7.15 -1.87
N ASP A 108 4.26 7.17 -3.16
CA ASP A 108 5.67 7.20 -3.60
C ASP A 108 6.34 8.54 -3.24
N ALA A 109 5.60 9.64 -3.30
CA ALA A 109 6.09 10.93 -2.88
C ALA A 109 6.46 10.94 -1.39
N ILE A 110 5.64 10.34 -0.52
CA ILE A 110 5.95 10.18 0.90
C ILE A 110 7.11 9.20 1.10
N SER A 111 7.18 8.13 0.31
CA SER A 111 8.29 7.19 0.35
C SER A 111 9.63 7.88 0.03
N VAL A 112 9.67 8.69 -1.00
CA VAL A 112 10.87 9.47 -1.35
C VAL A 112 11.22 10.47 -0.25
N TYR A 113 10.23 11.16 0.33
CA TYR A 113 10.45 12.01 1.49
C TYR A 113 11.07 11.24 2.65
N PHE A 114 10.52 10.07 2.97
CA PHE A 114 11.03 9.18 4.03
C PHE A 114 12.48 8.79 3.80
N HIS A 115 12.84 8.32 2.61
CA HIS A 115 14.18 7.84 2.30
C HIS A 115 15.21 8.95 2.12
N HIS A 116 14.81 10.17 1.75
CA HIS A 116 15.74 11.25 1.40
C HIS A 116 15.80 12.40 2.41
N ALA A 117 14.77 12.62 3.23
CA ALA A 117 14.71 13.77 4.13
C ALA A 117 14.34 13.40 5.58
N THR A 118 14.34 12.11 5.91
CA THR A 118 14.22 11.59 7.27
C THR A 118 15.33 10.57 7.53
N PRO A 119 15.50 10.06 8.76
CA PRO A 119 16.43 8.96 9.02
C PRO A 119 16.13 7.67 8.24
N GLY A 120 14.97 7.54 7.62
CA GLY A 120 14.56 6.40 6.80
C GLY A 120 14.62 5.07 7.54
N LEU A 121 15.13 4.05 6.88
CA LEU A 121 15.36 2.71 7.46
C LEU A 121 16.67 2.64 8.28
N GLY A 122 17.45 3.71 8.31
CA GLY A 122 18.72 3.82 9.00
C GLY A 122 19.93 3.77 8.06
N PRO A 123 21.13 4.14 8.58
CA PRO A 123 22.32 4.42 7.75
C PRO A 123 22.85 3.20 6.99
N HIS A 124 22.46 1.99 7.37
CA HIS A 124 22.88 0.77 6.65
C HIS A 124 22.06 0.53 5.37
N VAL A 125 20.90 1.19 5.23
CA VAL A 125 20.02 1.07 4.08
C VAL A 125 20.05 2.36 3.26
N GLU A 126 20.03 3.51 3.94
CA GLU A 126 20.06 4.85 3.33
C GLU A 126 21.48 5.28 3.00
N ILE A 127 22.12 4.60 2.05
CA ILE A 127 23.51 4.88 1.64
C ILE A 127 23.68 6.19 0.87
N TYR A 128 22.57 6.76 0.37
CA TYR A 128 22.53 8.06 -0.30
C TYR A 128 21.21 8.76 0.00
N GLN A 129 21.27 10.00 0.44
CA GLN A 129 20.11 10.85 0.67
C GLN A 129 20.27 12.21 0.00
N ASN A 130 19.16 12.75 -0.52
CA ASN A 130 19.05 14.10 -1.04
C ASN A 130 17.87 14.81 -0.34
N PRO A 131 18.11 15.55 0.76
CA PRO A 131 17.04 16.17 1.53
C PRO A 131 16.23 17.21 0.72
N GLU A 132 16.86 17.96 -0.17
CA GLU A 132 16.14 18.92 -1.03
C GLU A 132 15.09 18.21 -1.89
N TRP A 133 15.48 17.11 -2.53
CA TRP A 133 14.55 16.27 -3.30
C TRP A 133 13.46 15.67 -2.43
N GLY A 134 13.82 15.17 -1.26
CA GLY A 134 12.87 14.64 -0.28
C GLY A 134 11.81 15.67 0.12
N PHE A 135 12.20 16.89 0.44
CA PHE A 135 11.26 17.96 0.78
C PHE A 135 10.36 18.36 -0.40
N ARG A 136 10.88 18.40 -1.63
CA ARG A 136 10.04 18.60 -2.84
C ARG A 136 8.98 17.52 -2.98
N GLN A 137 9.31 16.27 -2.66
CA GLN A 137 8.36 15.15 -2.69
C GLN A 137 7.35 15.23 -1.56
N ARG A 138 7.73 15.67 -0.36
CA ARG A 138 6.78 16.01 0.71
C ARG A 138 5.73 17.02 0.23
N ASP A 139 6.17 18.09 -0.39
CA ASP A 139 5.26 19.13 -0.90
C ASP A 139 4.36 18.61 -2.03
N LYS A 140 4.87 17.69 -2.84
CA LYS A 140 4.07 16.95 -3.83
C LYS A 140 2.99 16.10 -3.15
N ALA A 141 3.34 15.39 -2.08
CA ALA A 141 2.38 14.57 -1.32
C ALA A 141 1.25 15.42 -0.70
N LEU A 142 1.59 16.60 -0.16
CA LEU A 142 0.58 17.53 0.35
C LEU A 142 -0.38 18.00 -0.75
N LYS A 143 0.11 18.28 -1.97
CA LYS A 143 -0.74 18.57 -3.14
C LYS A 143 -1.60 17.37 -3.52
N GLY A 144 -1.05 16.15 -3.42
CA GLY A 144 -1.81 14.91 -3.60
C GLY A 144 -2.96 14.77 -2.60
N MET A 145 -2.75 15.14 -1.32
CA MET A 145 -3.81 15.15 -0.32
C MET A 145 -4.94 16.12 -0.69
N HIS A 146 -4.63 17.34 -1.15
CA HIS A 146 -5.63 18.30 -1.64
C HIS A 146 -6.39 17.76 -2.87
N TYR A 147 -5.70 17.08 -3.77
CA TYR A 147 -6.33 16.46 -4.94
C TYR A 147 -7.37 15.41 -4.53
N PHE A 148 -7.03 14.52 -3.60
CA PHE A 148 -7.96 13.48 -3.12
C PHE A 148 -9.07 14.08 -2.25
N ASP A 149 -8.80 15.12 -1.46
CA ASP A 149 -9.82 15.85 -0.73
C ASP A 149 -10.90 16.42 -1.66
N ALA A 150 -10.48 17.05 -2.76
CA ALA A 150 -11.42 17.61 -3.75
C ALA A 150 -12.31 16.53 -4.41
N ILE A 151 -11.81 15.31 -4.57
CA ILE A 151 -12.58 14.16 -5.08
C ILE A 151 -13.59 13.70 -4.02
N LEU A 152 -13.11 13.49 -2.79
CA LEU A 152 -13.91 12.93 -1.69
C LEU A 152 -14.96 13.89 -1.13
N LYS A 153 -14.90 15.18 -1.48
CA LYS A 153 -16.01 16.15 -1.28
C LYS A 153 -17.26 15.81 -2.09
N ARG A 154 -17.12 15.04 -3.19
CA ARG A 154 -18.19 14.82 -4.17
C ARG A 154 -18.67 13.39 -4.27
N GLN A 155 -17.92 12.45 -3.69
CA GLN A 155 -18.20 11.02 -3.80
C GLN A 155 -17.63 10.24 -2.60
N PRO A 156 -18.24 9.09 -2.25
CA PRO A 156 -17.88 8.36 -1.04
C PRO A 156 -16.53 7.64 -1.11
N PHE A 157 -16.04 7.30 -2.32
CA PHE A 157 -14.76 6.64 -2.55
C PHE A 157 -14.01 7.28 -3.73
N VAL A 158 -12.73 6.95 -3.87
CA VAL A 158 -11.82 7.58 -4.84
C VAL A 158 -12.30 7.46 -6.30
N THR A 159 -13.03 6.40 -6.63
CA THR A 159 -13.53 6.15 -8.00
C THR A 159 -15.06 6.17 -8.11
N GLY A 160 -15.78 6.68 -7.12
CA GLY A 160 -17.24 6.80 -7.10
C GLY A 160 -17.89 6.09 -5.91
N GLU A 161 -18.86 5.21 -6.19
CA GLU A 161 -19.73 4.62 -5.16
C GLU A 161 -19.14 3.37 -4.48
N VAL A 162 -18.10 2.76 -5.05
CA VAL A 162 -17.58 1.47 -4.61
C VAL A 162 -16.14 1.58 -4.15
N PHE A 163 -15.84 0.99 -3.00
CA PHE A 163 -14.47 0.83 -2.48
C PHE A 163 -13.63 -0.01 -3.45
N SER A 164 -12.41 0.43 -3.74
CA SER A 164 -11.57 -0.17 -4.77
C SER A 164 -10.08 -0.15 -4.41
N MET A 165 -9.26 -0.73 -5.27
CA MET A 165 -7.80 -0.67 -5.18
C MET A 165 -7.27 0.77 -5.12
N ALA A 166 -7.95 1.74 -5.73
CA ALA A 166 -7.57 3.15 -5.66
C ALA A 166 -7.69 3.70 -4.23
N ASP A 167 -8.76 3.34 -3.52
CA ASP A 167 -8.95 3.68 -2.10
C ASP A 167 -7.87 3.04 -1.24
N ILE A 168 -7.57 1.76 -1.47
CA ILE A 168 -6.50 1.03 -0.76
C ILE A 168 -5.16 1.73 -0.95
N THR A 169 -4.90 2.26 -2.13
CA THR A 169 -3.65 2.98 -2.43
C THR A 169 -3.57 4.31 -1.69
N VAL A 170 -4.65 5.10 -1.66
CA VAL A 170 -4.72 6.33 -0.86
C VAL A 170 -4.54 6.02 0.63
N ILE A 171 -5.20 4.97 1.14
CA ILE A 171 -5.03 4.51 2.53
C ILE A 171 -3.56 4.18 2.81
N GLY A 172 -2.87 3.47 1.90
CA GLY A 172 -1.45 3.18 2.01
C GLY A 172 -0.59 4.44 2.14
N GLY A 173 -0.87 5.46 1.34
CA GLY A 173 -0.23 6.77 1.41
C GLY A 173 -0.46 7.47 2.75
N LEU A 174 -1.69 7.47 3.26
CA LEU A 174 -2.03 8.10 4.54
C LEU A 174 -1.46 7.33 5.75
N ILE A 175 -1.35 5.99 5.66
CA ILE A 175 -0.61 5.19 6.65
C ILE A 175 0.86 5.62 6.66
N PHE A 176 1.46 5.83 5.49
CA PHE A 176 2.85 6.26 5.41
C PHE A 176 3.02 7.69 5.93
N ALA A 177 2.10 8.59 5.60
CA ALA A 177 2.08 9.94 6.15
C ALA A 177 2.10 9.93 7.69
N GLY A 178 1.27 9.10 8.31
CA GLY A 178 1.25 8.90 9.76
C GLY A 178 2.58 8.33 10.30
N LEU A 179 3.22 7.41 9.57
CA LEU A 179 4.50 6.81 9.97
C LEU A 179 5.65 7.84 9.99
N VAL A 180 5.63 8.81 9.08
CA VAL A 180 6.64 9.88 8.94
C VAL A 180 6.22 11.19 9.61
N GLU A 181 5.15 11.15 10.40
CA GLU A 181 4.59 12.31 11.11
C GLU A 181 4.27 13.51 10.19
N LEU A 182 3.85 13.22 8.96
CA LEU A 182 3.38 14.21 8.00
C LEU A 182 1.86 14.39 8.16
N PRO A 183 1.39 15.47 8.79
CA PRO A 183 -0.04 15.65 9.04
C PRO A 183 -0.79 15.96 7.73
N MET A 184 -2.04 15.52 7.66
CA MET A 184 -2.96 15.99 6.63
C MET A 184 -3.24 17.48 6.85
N PRO A 185 -3.26 18.31 5.77
CA PRO A 185 -3.62 19.72 5.89
C PRO A 185 -5.01 19.91 6.54
N GLN A 186 -5.14 20.92 7.40
CA GLN A 186 -6.40 21.16 8.14
C GLN A 186 -7.59 21.42 7.21
N GLU A 187 -7.35 22.05 6.09
CA GLU A 187 -8.34 22.33 5.05
C GLU A 187 -8.81 21.10 4.26
N CYS A 188 -8.09 19.97 4.36
CA CYS A 188 -8.48 18.69 3.73
C CYS A 188 -9.51 17.93 4.58
N ALA A 189 -10.61 18.59 4.97
CA ALA A 189 -11.60 18.04 5.88
C ALA A 189 -12.34 16.79 5.34
N ALA A 190 -12.60 16.75 4.02
CA ALA A 190 -13.24 15.59 3.40
C ALA A 190 -12.32 14.36 3.39
N LEU A 191 -11.03 14.55 3.09
CA LEU A 191 -10.04 13.47 3.17
C LEU A 191 -9.87 12.96 4.60
N GLN A 192 -9.84 13.85 5.60
CA GLN A 192 -9.74 13.49 7.01
C GLN A 192 -10.96 12.67 7.46
N ALA A 193 -12.18 13.13 7.15
CA ALA A 193 -13.41 12.42 7.49
C ALA A 193 -13.51 11.07 6.78
N TRP A 194 -13.12 11.01 5.51
CA TRP A 194 -13.06 9.77 4.76
C TRP A 194 -12.06 8.79 5.35
N TYR A 195 -10.85 9.26 5.69
CA TYR A 195 -9.81 8.39 6.28
C TYR A 195 -10.22 7.86 7.65
N ALA A 196 -10.85 8.69 8.50
CA ALA A 196 -11.41 8.24 9.78
C ALA A 196 -12.43 7.10 9.57
N ARG A 197 -13.33 7.24 8.58
CA ARG A 197 -14.29 6.18 8.21
C ARG A 197 -13.57 4.93 7.70
N MET A 198 -12.50 5.07 6.90
CA MET A 198 -11.74 3.93 6.39
C MET A 198 -10.99 3.19 7.52
N GLN A 199 -10.52 3.89 8.53
CA GLN A 199 -9.86 3.24 9.69
C GLN A 199 -10.81 2.34 10.49
N GLU A 200 -12.12 2.57 10.47
CA GLU A 200 -13.11 1.69 11.10
C GLU A 200 -13.48 0.47 10.22
N ARG A 201 -13.10 0.47 8.94
CA ARG A 201 -13.32 -0.67 8.05
C ARG A 201 -12.52 -1.88 8.53
N PRO A 202 -13.12 -3.08 8.73
CA PRO A 202 -12.43 -4.23 9.34
C PRO A 202 -11.11 -4.60 8.64
N SER A 203 -11.06 -4.54 7.32
CA SER A 203 -9.86 -4.83 6.53
C SER A 203 -8.72 -3.85 6.79
N VAL A 204 -9.02 -2.58 7.05
CA VAL A 204 -8.06 -1.53 7.34
C VAL A 204 -7.65 -1.56 8.81
N LYS A 205 -8.64 -1.68 9.72
CA LYS A 205 -8.45 -1.73 11.17
C LYS A 205 -7.52 -2.89 11.59
N ASN A 206 -7.75 -4.07 11.03
CA ASN A 206 -7.04 -5.29 11.38
C ASN A 206 -5.80 -5.57 10.51
N ARG A 207 -5.41 -4.67 9.60
CA ARG A 207 -4.32 -4.89 8.63
C ARG A 207 -2.98 -5.32 9.25
N VAL A 208 -2.65 -4.85 10.45
CA VAL A 208 -1.39 -5.18 11.11
C VAL A 208 -1.41 -6.58 11.70
N THR A 209 -2.52 -6.98 12.31
CA THR A 209 -2.67 -8.30 12.94
C THR A 209 -2.75 -9.43 11.92
N MET A 210 -3.05 -9.12 10.66
CA MET A 210 -3.13 -10.12 9.60
C MET A 210 -1.81 -10.80 9.26
N SER A 211 -0.68 -10.12 9.45
CA SER A 211 0.64 -10.68 9.19
C SER A 211 1.21 -11.50 10.35
N VAL A 212 0.51 -11.52 11.49
CA VAL A 212 0.89 -12.40 12.60
C VAL A 212 0.47 -13.84 12.27
N PRO A 213 1.33 -14.85 12.46
CA PRO A 213 0.94 -16.25 12.25
C PRO A 213 -0.31 -16.58 13.05
N LEU A 214 -1.29 -17.19 12.40
CA LEU A 214 -2.43 -17.77 13.10
C LEU A 214 -1.86 -18.79 14.09
N LYS A 215 -2.07 -18.61 15.39
CA LYS A 215 -1.72 -19.64 16.38
C LYS A 215 -2.38 -20.93 15.92
N ALA A 216 -1.58 -21.96 15.72
CA ALA A 216 -2.14 -23.29 15.48
C ALA A 216 -3.10 -23.59 16.63
N SER A 217 -4.35 -23.82 16.29
CA SER A 217 -5.35 -24.30 17.25
C SER A 217 -4.85 -25.68 17.72
N VAL A 218 -4.50 -25.77 18.99
CA VAL A 218 -4.13 -27.02 19.67
C VAL A 218 -5.37 -27.88 19.82
#